data_862de7ec2208043b2e475408485097a9
#
_entry.id   862de7ec2208043b2e475408485097a9
#
_cell.length_a   1.000
_cell.length_b   1.000
_cell.length_c   1.000
_cell.angle_alpha   90.00
_cell.angle_beta   90.00
_cell.angle_gamma   90.00
#
_symmetry.space_group_name_H-M   'P 1'
#
loop_
_entity.id
_entity.type
_entity.pdbx_description
1 polymer ?
#
loop_
_entity_poly.entity_id
_entity_poly.type
_entity_poly.pdbx_seq_one_letter_code
_entity_poly.pdbx_strand_id
1 'polypeptide(L)'
;MTATAGLALDHVSAVRARRPVLEDLTLSVPAGGWLALIGPNGAGKSTALLAAAGLLPHQGEVTVDGADRRRLSARALARRLAYVAQEPALPPDVAVLDYVLLGRRPHLPYLGRESAGDLAVVAEVLDRLDLTGLAAAGRRLGALSGGERQRVVLGRALAQQPRVLLLDEPTSALDLGRQQRALELLDALRRQDGLTVVTAVHDLTLAGQFADRLVLLADGRTVAAGAPAEVLTEQTLAAAYGARVRVLRQPDGTIAVLPVRAPGSDAA
;
A
#
# COMPACT_ATOMS: atom_id res chain seq x y z
N MET A 1 -3.76 -23.92 -13.97
CA MET A 1 -3.43 -23.72 -12.54
C MET A 1 -3.86 -22.31 -12.18
N THR A 2 -4.96 -22.18 -11.43
CA THR A 2 -5.38 -20.88 -10.91
C THR A 2 -4.33 -20.39 -9.91
N ALA A 3 -3.69 -19.25 -10.21
CA ALA A 3 -2.70 -18.66 -9.30
C ALA A 3 -3.38 -18.42 -7.95
N THR A 4 -2.74 -18.86 -6.85
CA THR A 4 -3.25 -18.65 -5.50
C THR A 4 -3.31 -17.14 -5.24
N ALA A 5 -4.45 -16.64 -4.75
CA ALA A 5 -4.58 -15.24 -4.41
C ALA A 5 -3.66 -14.89 -3.23
N GLY A 6 -2.84 -13.86 -3.37
CA GLY A 6 -2.07 -13.28 -2.28
C GLY A 6 -2.98 -12.53 -1.31
N LEU A 7 -3.94 -11.77 -1.85
CA LEU A 7 -5.02 -11.11 -1.10
C LEU A 7 -6.32 -11.20 -1.89
N ALA A 8 -7.42 -11.51 -1.21
CA ALA A 8 -8.76 -11.39 -1.77
C ALA A 8 -9.72 -10.79 -0.73
N LEU A 9 -10.58 -9.91 -1.18
CA LEU A 9 -11.74 -9.40 -0.49
C LEU A 9 -12.96 -9.87 -1.26
N ASP A 10 -13.95 -10.45 -0.58
CA ASP A 10 -15.16 -10.98 -1.18
C ASP A 10 -16.38 -10.42 -0.47
N HIS A 11 -17.17 -9.63 -1.19
CA HIS A 11 -18.36 -8.94 -0.69
C HIS A 11 -18.11 -8.14 0.61
N VAL A 12 -16.96 -7.45 0.70
CA VAL A 12 -16.56 -6.71 1.90
C VAL A 12 -17.33 -5.39 2.00
N SER A 13 -18.05 -5.23 3.12
CA SER A 13 -18.75 -4.00 3.49
C SER A 13 -18.30 -3.52 4.85
N ALA A 14 -18.11 -2.20 5.03
CA ALA A 14 -17.63 -1.62 6.26
C ALA A 14 -18.32 -0.29 6.59
N VAL A 15 -18.52 -0.08 7.91
CA VAL A 15 -19.12 1.13 8.46
C VAL A 15 -18.10 1.85 9.33
N ARG A 16 -17.96 3.16 9.17
CA ARG A 16 -17.11 4.01 10.01
C ARG A 16 -17.93 5.21 10.51
N ALA A 17 -17.86 5.49 11.81
CA ALA A 17 -18.66 6.56 12.43
C ALA A 17 -20.16 6.50 12.07
N ARG A 18 -20.75 5.30 12.05
CA ARG A 18 -22.16 5.02 11.69
C ARG A 18 -22.53 5.33 10.23
N ARG A 19 -21.55 5.54 9.35
CA ARG A 19 -21.80 5.74 7.91
C ARG A 19 -21.21 4.57 7.13
N PRO A 20 -21.93 4.00 6.16
CA PRO A 20 -21.32 3.04 5.25
C PRO A 20 -20.20 3.72 4.46
N VAL A 21 -19.03 3.09 4.40
CA VAL A 21 -17.84 3.60 3.71
C VAL A 21 -17.37 2.62 2.64
N LEU A 22 -17.67 1.34 2.81
CA LEU A 22 -17.50 0.32 1.78
C LEU A 22 -18.79 -0.44 1.65
N GLU A 23 -19.19 -0.66 0.41
CA GLU A 23 -20.39 -1.42 0.05
C GLU A 23 -20.04 -2.46 -1.01
N ASP A 24 -20.07 -3.73 -0.61
CA ASP A 24 -19.94 -4.89 -1.50
C ASP A 24 -18.63 -4.91 -2.32
N LEU A 25 -17.51 -4.58 -1.69
CA LEU A 25 -16.19 -4.56 -2.35
C LEU A 25 -15.71 -5.98 -2.59
N THR A 26 -15.50 -6.33 -3.87
CA THR A 26 -14.85 -7.57 -4.29
C THR A 26 -13.62 -7.26 -5.12
N LEU A 27 -12.45 -7.78 -4.69
CA LEU A 27 -11.19 -7.66 -5.40
C LEU A 27 -10.27 -8.85 -5.10
N SER A 28 -9.35 -9.13 -6.01
CA SER A 28 -8.35 -10.17 -5.84
C SER A 28 -7.01 -9.75 -6.47
N VAL A 29 -5.93 -10.05 -5.75
CA VAL A 29 -4.55 -9.85 -6.18
C VAL A 29 -3.85 -11.19 -6.18
N PRO A 30 -3.27 -11.66 -7.30
CA PRO A 30 -2.48 -12.87 -7.32
C PRO A 30 -1.24 -12.73 -6.44
N ALA A 31 -0.70 -13.85 -5.94
CA ALA A 31 0.57 -13.85 -5.21
C ALA A 31 1.68 -13.22 -6.07
N GLY A 32 2.45 -12.29 -5.48
CA GLY A 32 3.48 -11.53 -6.17
C GLY A 32 2.98 -10.40 -7.07
N GLY A 33 1.66 -10.18 -7.15
CA GLY A 33 1.06 -9.10 -7.93
C GLY A 33 1.06 -7.76 -7.18
N TRP A 34 0.85 -6.67 -7.95
CA TRP A 34 0.63 -5.33 -7.41
C TRP A 34 -0.72 -4.78 -7.85
N LEU A 35 -1.58 -4.47 -6.89
CA LEU A 35 -2.86 -3.80 -7.12
C LEU A 35 -2.82 -2.39 -6.52
N ALA A 36 -3.26 -1.40 -7.29
CA ALA A 36 -3.49 -0.07 -6.76
C ALA A 36 -4.98 0.24 -6.63
N LEU A 37 -5.38 0.70 -5.43
CA LEU A 37 -6.68 1.29 -5.16
C LEU A 37 -6.60 2.78 -5.50
N ILE A 38 -7.40 3.23 -6.45
CA ILE A 38 -7.51 4.63 -6.87
C ILE A 38 -8.93 5.13 -6.64
N GLY A 39 -9.13 6.43 -6.65
CA GLY A 39 -10.43 7.05 -6.44
C GLY A 39 -10.34 8.36 -5.67
N PRO A 40 -11.39 9.18 -5.65
CA PRO A 40 -11.42 10.46 -4.95
C PRO A 40 -11.20 10.29 -3.44
N ASN A 41 -10.99 11.42 -2.75
CA ASN A 41 -10.92 11.42 -1.30
C ASN A 41 -12.26 10.96 -0.71
N GLY A 42 -12.19 10.09 0.31
CA GLY A 42 -13.39 9.52 0.91
C GLY A 42 -13.98 8.31 0.16
N ALA A 43 -13.42 7.88 -0.98
CA ALA A 43 -13.92 6.74 -1.76
C ALA A 43 -13.83 5.37 -1.05
N GLY A 44 -13.17 5.29 0.11
CA GLY A 44 -13.06 4.04 0.88
C GLY A 44 -11.72 3.31 0.76
N LYS A 45 -10.72 3.86 0.06
CA LYS A 45 -9.41 3.21 -0.17
C LYS A 45 -8.72 2.76 1.13
N SER A 46 -8.49 3.68 2.06
CA SER A 46 -7.89 3.37 3.37
C SER A 46 -8.75 2.41 4.19
N THR A 47 -10.07 2.52 4.08
CA THR A 47 -11.02 1.63 4.76
C THR A 47 -10.90 0.20 4.23
N ALA A 48 -10.72 0.02 2.92
CA ALA A 48 -10.47 -1.29 2.31
C ALA A 48 -9.16 -1.91 2.82
N LEU A 49 -8.08 -1.11 2.89
CA LEU A 49 -6.80 -1.58 3.44
C LEU A 49 -6.91 -1.94 4.93
N LEU A 50 -7.61 -1.13 5.74
CA LEU A 50 -7.83 -1.41 7.16
C LEU A 50 -8.69 -2.66 7.38
N ALA A 51 -9.72 -2.90 6.56
CA ALA A 51 -10.52 -4.11 6.59
C ALA A 51 -9.66 -5.34 6.25
N ALA A 52 -8.87 -5.27 5.18
CA ALA A 52 -7.94 -6.32 4.78
C ALA A 52 -6.89 -6.61 5.88
N ALA A 53 -6.35 -5.59 6.53
CA ALA A 53 -5.41 -5.71 7.64
C ALA A 53 -6.06 -6.25 8.94
N GLY A 54 -7.38 -6.33 9.00
CA GLY A 54 -8.11 -6.73 10.21
C GLY A 54 -8.13 -5.67 11.31
N LEU A 55 -7.88 -4.44 10.95
CA LEU A 55 -7.87 -3.28 11.85
C LEU A 55 -9.22 -2.57 11.90
N LEU A 56 -10.15 -2.94 11.00
CA LEU A 56 -11.51 -2.42 10.97
C LEU A 56 -12.52 -3.57 10.89
N PRO A 57 -13.59 -3.55 11.71
CA PRO A 57 -14.71 -4.48 11.59
C PRO A 57 -15.38 -4.36 10.22
N HIS A 58 -15.69 -5.50 9.59
CA HIS A 58 -16.34 -5.56 8.27
C HIS A 58 -17.20 -6.81 8.15
N GLN A 59 -18.13 -6.78 7.22
CA GLN A 59 -18.86 -7.95 6.69
C GLN A 59 -18.10 -8.48 5.46
N GLY A 60 -18.48 -9.65 4.97
CA GLY A 60 -17.82 -10.30 3.84
C GLY A 60 -16.58 -11.09 4.26
N GLU A 61 -15.80 -11.57 3.31
CA GLU A 61 -14.66 -12.45 3.54
C GLU A 61 -13.36 -11.81 3.10
N VAL A 62 -12.29 -12.04 3.87
CA VAL A 62 -10.93 -11.62 3.54
C VAL A 62 -10.02 -12.83 3.60
N THR A 63 -9.33 -13.11 2.50
CA THR A 63 -8.32 -14.16 2.39
C THR A 63 -6.94 -13.53 2.24
N VAL A 64 -5.99 -13.93 3.09
CA VAL A 64 -4.60 -13.45 3.10
C VAL A 64 -3.67 -14.64 2.90
N ASP A 65 -2.87 -14.62 1.84
CA ASP A 65 -1.93 -15.70 1.50
C ASP A 65 -2.61 -17.08 1.54
N GLY A 66 -3.77 -17.17 0.89
CA GLY A 66 -4.59 -18.39 0.80
C GLY A 66 -5.34 -18.79 2.08
N ALA A 67 -5.24 -18.02 3.18
CA ALA A 67 -5.92 -18.34 4.44
C ALA A 67 -7.05 -17.36 4.76
N ASP A 68 -8.21 -17.87 5.19
CA ASP A 68 -9.28 -17.03 5.71
C ASP A 68 -8.78 -16.25 6.94
N ARG A 69 -8.81 -14.93 6.87
CA ARG A 69 -8.35 -14.03 7.93
C ARG A 69 -9.01 -14.32 9.30
N ARG A 70 -10.29 -14.68 9.29
CA ARG A 70 -11.03 -14.99 10.54
C ARG A 70 -10.48 -16.19 11.31
N ARG A 71 -9.78 -17.10 10.61
CA ARG A 71 -9.13 -18.28 11.20
C ARG A 71 -7.71 -18.00 11.69
N LEU A 72 -7.17 -16.80 11.39
CA LEU A 72 -5.83 -16.42 11.80
C LEU A 72 -5.88 -15.65 13.14
N SER A 73 -5.03 -16.05 14.08
CA SER A 73 -4.74 -15.19 15.23
C SER A 73 -4.08 -13.89 14.77
N ALA A 74 -4.16 -12.81 15.56
CA ALA A 74 -3.51 -11.54 15.25
C ALA A 74 -2.01 -11.71 14.93
N ARG A 75 -1.34 -12.61 15.65
CA ARG A 75 0.07 -12.94 15.44
C ARG A 75 0.30 -13.70 14.13
N ALA A 76 -0.56 -14.65 13.79
CA ALA A 76 -0.46 -15.41 12.54
C ALA A 76 -0.76 -14.51 11.33
N LEU A 77 -1.70 -13.58 11.44
CA LEU A 77 -1.96 -12.57 10.45
C LEU A 77 -0.76 -11.64 10.28
N ALA A 78 -0.20 -11.13 11.38
CA ALA A 78 0.95 -10.23 11.35
C ALA A 78 2.23 -10.87 10.78
N ARG A 79 2.36 -12.19 10.71
CA ARG A 79 3.43 -12.89 10.00
C ARG A 79 3.20 -12.99 8.49
N ARG A 80 1.99 -12.73 8.02
CA ARG A 80 1.61 -12.84 6.60
C ARG A 80 1.39 -11.50 5.95
N LEU A 81 0.92 -10.51 6.73
CA LEU A 81 0.51 -9.21 6.23
C LEU A 81 1.10 -8.08 7.07
N ALA A 82 1.72 -7.12 6.41
CA ALA A 82 2.11 -5.85 7.01
C ALA A 82 1.26 -4.71 6.43
N TYR A 83 0.91 -3.75 7.29
CA TYR A 83 0.20 -2.53 6.92
C TYR A 83 1.02 -1.30 7.29
N VAL A 84 1.18 -0.41 6.32
CA VAL A 84 1.81 0.91 6.48
C VAL A 84 0.72 1.97 6.32
N ALA A 85 0.46 2.71 7.38
CA ALA A 85 -0.50 3.82 7.35
C ALA A 85 0.08 5.04 6.61
N GLN A 86 -0.79 5.92 6.13
CA GLN A 86 -0.43 7.18 5.49
C GLN A 86 0.43 8.06 6.41
N GLU A 87 0.03 8.18 7.67
CA GLU A 87 0.75 8.92 8.71
C GLU A 87 1.13 7.96 9.86
N PRO A 88 2.23 7.19 9.71
CA PRO A 88 2.65 6.29 10.77
C PRO A 88 3.18 7.07 11.98
N ALA A 89 2.79 6.64 13.18
CA ALA A 89 3.36 7.20 14.41
C ALA A 89 4.86 6.89 14.49
N LEU A 90 5.67 7.93 14.52
CA LEU A 90 7.13 7.85 14.62
C LEU A 90 7.59 8.55 15.90
N PRO A 91 7.75 7.81 17.02
CA PRO A 91 8.24 8.39 18.27
C PRO A 91 9.64 8.99 18.05
N PRO A 92 9.84 10.30 18.28
CA PRO A 92 11.05 11.01 17.85
C PRO A 92 12.33 10.50 18.53
N ASP A 93 12.22 9.95 19.72
CA ASP A 93 13.33 9.53 20.56
C ASP A 93 13.78 8.08 20.31
N VAL A 94 13.04 7.30 19.51
CA VAL A 94 13.37 5.91 19.20
C VAL A 94 14.48 5.87 18.14
N ALA A 95 15.46 4.98 18.33
CA ALA A 95 16.52 4.77 17.35
C ALA A 95 16.00 4.00 16.12
N VAL A 96 16.62 4.24 14.96
CA VAL A 96 16.28 3.58 13.68
C VAL A 96 16.29 2.06 13.84
N LEU A 97 17.35 1.50 14.43
CA LEU A 97 17.49 0.06 14.66
C LEU A 97 16.34 -0.49 15.49
N ASP A 98 16.04 0.14 16.63
CA ASP A 98 14.98 -0.29 17.54
C ASP A 98 13.60 -0.27 16.87
N TYR A 99 13.35 0.78 16.07
CA TYR A 99 12.08 0.89 15.34
C TYR A 99 11.91 -0.20 14.28
N VAL A 100 12.96 -0.53 13.54
CA VAL A 100 12.91 -1.62 12.54
C VAL A 100 12.77 -2.98 13.23
N LEU A 101 13.45 -3.19 14.37
CA LEU A 101 13.32 -4.39 15.21
C LEU A 101 11.88 -4.65 15.68
N LEU A 102 11.04 -3.61 15.85
CA LEU A 102 9.62 -3.80 16.16
C LEU A 102 8.90 -4.66 15.11
N GLY A 103 9.38 -4.69 13.86
CA GLY A 103 8.87 -5.57 12.82
C GLY A 103 9.02 -7.06 13.15
N ARG A 104 9.95 -7.43 14.04
CA ARG A 104 10.16 -8.82 14.47
C ARG A 104 9.18 -9.30 15.55
N ARG A 105 8.41 -8.40 16.18
CA ARG A 105 7.47 -8.74 17.27
C ARG A 105 6.55 -9.94 17.00
N PRO A 106 5.98 -10.13 15.80
CA PRO A 106 5.16 -11.31 15.51
C PRO A 106 5.95 -12.63 15.56
N HIS A 107 7.27 -12.61 15.46
CA HIS A 107 8.12 -13.78 15.47
C HIS A 107 8.64 -14.15 16.87
N LEU A 108 8.66 -13.17 17.80
CA LEU A 108 9.18 -13.37 19.14
C LEU A 108 8.22 -14.20 20.03
N PRO A 109 8.69 -15.01 20.95
CA PRO A 109 7.87 -15.56 22.05
C PRO A 109 7.26 -14.45 22.91
N TYR A 110 6.20 -14.75 23.69
CA TYR A 110 5.46 -13.73 24.47
C TYR A 110 6.35 -12.90 25.41
N LEU A 111 7.34 -13.53 26.06
CA LEU A 111 8.35 -12.86 26.91
C LEU A 111 9.77 -13.03 26.35
N GLY A 112 9.89 -13.32 25.05
CA GLY A 112 11.19 -13.56 24.41
C GLY A 112 11.90 -12.28 24.01
N ARG A 113 13.22 -12.43 23.85
CA ARG A 113 14.08 -11.40 23.26
C ARG A 113 14.38 -11.76 21.82
N GLU A 114 14.87 -10.80 21.07
CA GLU A 114 15.34 -10.98 19.70
C GLU A 114 16.48 -11.98 19.65
N SER A 115 16.39 -12.93 18.73
CA SER A 115 17.42 -13.92 18.44
C SER A 115 18.48 -13.35 17.48
N ALA A 116 19.60 -14.04 17.34
CA ALA A 116 20.60 -13.72 16.32
C ALA A 116 19.99 -13.76 14.90
N GLY A 117 19.00 -14.64 14.64
CA GLY A 117 18.26 -14.70 13.38
C GLY A 117 17.39 -13.45 13.14
N ASP A 118 16.75 -12.91 14.19
CA ASP A 118 15.96 -11.68 14.07
C ASP A 118 16.85 -10.48 13.78
N LEU A 119 18.02 -10.40 14.40
CA LEU A 119 19.01 -9.37 14.13
C LEU A 119 19.56 -9.46 12.71
N ALA A 120 19.80 -10.67 12.19
CA ALA A 120 20.26 -10.88 10.82
C ALA A 120 19.20 -10.39 9.79
N VAL A 121 17.92 -10.70 10.00
CA VAL A 121 16.82 -10.19 9.16
C VAL A 121 16.77 -8.66 9.16
N VAL A 122 16.93 -8.05 10.33
CA VAL A 122 16.92 -6.58 10.43
C VAL A 122 18.12 -5.97 9.74
N ALA A 123 19.33 -6.57 9.90
CA ALA A 123 20.55 -6.10 9.23
C ALA A 123 20.41 -6.14 7.70
N GLU A 124 19.86 -7.24 7.15
CA GLU A 124 19.56 -7.37 5.72
C GLU A 124 18.57 -6.29 5.24
N VAL A 125 17.48 -6.05 5.97
CA VAL A 125 16.49 -5.03 5.63
C VAL A 125 17.09 -3.63 5.69
N LEU A 126 17.94 -3.31 6.68
CA LEU A 126 18.63 -2.03 6.78
C LEU A 126 19.58 -1.81 5.60
N ASP A 127 20.29 -2.83 5.17
CA ASP A 127 21.20 -2.78 4.02
C ASP A 127 20.42 -2.54 2.72
N ARG A 128 19.38 -3.32 2.45
CA ARG A 128 18.52 -3.19 1.26
C ARG A 128 17.85 -1.82 1.12
N LEU A 129 17.62 -1.12 2.24
CA LEU A 129 16.99 0.19 2.29
C LEU A 129 17.99 1.36 2.44
N ASP A 130 19.29 1.09 2.39
CA ASP A 130 20.34 2.10 2.61
C ASP A 130 20.15 2.83 3.97
N LEU A 131 19.94 2.05 5.04
CA LEU A 131 19.71 2.54 6.39
C LEU A 131 20.82 2.12 7.37
N THR A 132 21.77 1.27 6.95
CA THR A 132 22.82 0.70 7.80
C THR A 132 23.64 1.80 8.48
N GLY A 133 24.02 2.87 7.75
CA GLY A 133 24.76 3.99 8.31
C GLY A 133 23.98 4.76 9.37
N LEU A 134 22.67 4.95 9.18
CA LEU A 134 21.82 5.62 10.16
C LEU A 134 21.62 4.78 11.42
N ALA A 135 21.45 3.47 11.26
CA ALA A 135 21.32 2.52 12.37
C ALA A 135 22.62 2.44 13.18
N ALA A 136 23.78 2.29 12.53
CA ALA A 136 25.09 2.24 13.18
C ALA A 136 25.44 3.53 13.94
N ALA A 137 25.02 4.69 13.42
CA ALA A 137 25.19 5.98 14.08
C ALA A 137 24.19 6.24 15.23
N GLY A 138 23.29 5.30 15.54
CA GLY A 138 22.27 5.47 16.57
C GLY A 138 21.29 6.61 16.29
N ARG A 139 21.05 6.95 15.01
CA ARG A 139 20.15 8.04 14.61
C ARG A 139 18.74 7.81 15.14
N ARG A 140 18.12 8.87 15.67
CA ARG A 140 16.74 8.86 16.18
C ARG A 140 15.77 9.29 15.10
N LEU A 141 14.52 8.78 15.17
CA LEU A 141 13.49 9.03 14.17
C LEU A 141 13.14 10.51 14.00
N GLY A 142 13.22 11.30 15.07
CA GLY A 142 12.97 12.75 15.03
C GLY A 142 13.98 13.53 14.17
N ALA A 143 15.20 13.01 13.99
CA ALA A 143 16.28 13.67 13.24
C ALA A 143 16.36 13.23 11.76
N LEU A 144 15.40 12.43 11.28
CA LEU A 144 15.39 11.90 9.92
C LEU A 144 14.71 12.87 8.93
N SER A 145 15.23 12.92 7.71
CA SER A 145 14.54 13.54 6.57
C SER A 145 13.28 12.74 6.18
N GLY A 146 12.38 13.34 5.40
CA GLY A 146 11.15 12.67 4.95
C GLY A 146 11.41 11.35 4.21
N GLY A 147 12.40 11.31 3.32
CA GLY A 147 12.75 10.08 2.59
C GLY A 147 13.37 9.00 3.49
N GLU A 148 14.20 9.38 4.47
CA GLU A 148 14.74 8.45 5.47
C GLU A 148 13.63 7.87 6.34
N ARG A 149 12.68 8.72 6.81
CA ARG A 149 11.50 8.26 7.58
C ARG A 149 10.70 7.22 6.81
N GLN A 150 10.43 7.47 5.54
CA GLN A 150 9.70 6.53 4.70
C GLN A 150 10.42 5.18 4.57
N ARG A 151 11.73 5.19 4.31
CA ARG A 151 12.53 3.96 4.25
C ARG A 151 12.52 3.21 5.58
N VAL A 152 12.61 3.92 6.70
CA VAL A 152 12.57 3.31 8.04
C VAL A 152 11.20 2.68 8.33
N VAL A 153 10.09 3.32 7.95
CA VAL A 153 8.74 2.77 8.08
C VAL A 153 8.58 1.52 7.23
N LEU A 154 9.05 1.57 5.97
CA LEU A 154 9.07 0.41 5.09
C LEU A 154 9.97 -0.70 5.66
N GLY A 155 11.11 -0.36 6.24
CA GLY A 155 12.02 -1.29 6.91
C GLY A 155 11.35 -2.06 8.03
N ARG A 156 10.60 -1.39 8.90
CA ARG A 156 9.81 -2.06 9.93
C ARG A 156 8.79 -3.05 9.33
N ALA A 157 8.10 -2.67 8.26
CA ALA A 157 7.13 -3.52 7.60
C ALA A 157 7.80 -4.75 6.95
N LEU A 158 8.95 -4.58 6.29
CA LEU A 158 9.71 -5.66 5.66
C LEU A 158 10.39 -6.58 6.68
N ALA A 159 10.86 -6.04 7.82
CA ALA A 159 11.42 -6.84 8.91
C ALA A 159 10.39 -7.84 9.49
N GLN A 160 9.10 -7.61 9.28
CA GLN A 160 8.03 -8.54 9.61
C GLN A 160 8.02 -9.76 8.67
N GLN A 161 8.72 -9.72 7.54
CA GLN A 161 8.74 -10.75 6.48
C GLN A 161 7.34 -11.13 6.00
N PRO A 162 6.51 -10.15 5.61
CA PRO A 162 5.14 -10.42 5.18
C PRO A 162 5.11 -11.06 3.79
N ARG A 163 4.01 -11.75 3.47
CA ARG A 163 3.67 -12.17 2.10
C ARG A 163 2.83 -11.12 1.37
N VAL A 164 2.11 -10.30 2.14
CA VAL A 164 1.24 -9.23 1.65
C VAL A 164 1.64 -7.91 2.32
N LEU A 165 1.88 -6.88 1.52
CA LEU A 165 2.19 -5.53 1.99
C LEU A 165 1.09 -4.57 1.56
N LEU A 166 0.42 -3.97 2.53
CA LEU A 166 -0.59 -2.94 2.32
C LEU A 166 0.02 -1.57 2.64
N LEU A 167 -0.11 -0.63 1.70
CA LEU A 167 0.48 0.71 1.81
C LEU A 167 -0.61 1.76 1.55
N ASP A 168 -0.88 2.57 2.55
CA ASP A 168 -1.85 3.65 2.44
C ASP A 168 -1.12 4.95 2.10
N GLU A 169 -1.24 5.40 0.85
CA GLU A 169 -0.63 6.62 0.30
C GLU A 169 0.87 6.76 0.60
N PRO A 170 1.71 5.77 0.26
CA PRO A 170 3.10 5.73 0.71
C PRO A 170 3.97 6.86 0.15
N THR A 171 3.45 7.64 -0.80
CA THR A 171 4.23 8.68 -1.51
C THR A 171 3.63 10.08 -1.39
N SER A 172 2.51 10.27 -0.68
CA SER A 172 1.74 11.54 -0.67
C SER A 172 2.52 12.76 -0.16
N ALA A 173 3.52 12.56 0.72
CA ALA A 173 4.34 13.63 1.29
C ALA A 173 5.69 13.86 0.57
N LEU A 174 5.90 13.23 -0.59
CA LEU A 174 7.18 13.24 -1.30
C LEU A 174 7.11 14.10 -2.59
N ASP A 175 8.23 14.69 -2.95
CA ASP A 175 8.42 15.26 -4.28
C ASP A 175 8.48 14.17 -5.37
N LEU A 176 8.25 14.54 -6.62
CA LEU A 176 8.13 13.63 -7.76
C LEU A 176 9.31 12.63 -7.86
N GLY A 177 10.55 13.12 -7.71
CA GLY A 177 11.72 12.25 -7.84
C GLY A 177 11.85 11.26 -6.68
N ARG A 178 11.38 11.61 -5.48
CA ARG A 178 11.33 10.71 -4.33
C ARG A 178 10.19 9.72 -4.44
N GLN A 179 9.03 10.15 -4.95
CA GLN A 179 7.90 9.25 -5.24
C GLN A 179 8.31 8.14 -6.18
N GLN A 180 8.94 8.48 -7.30
CA GLN A 180 9.41 7.52 -8.29
C GLN A 180 10.39 6.52 -7.67
N ARG A 181 11.44 6.99 -6.99
CA ARG A 181 12.42 6.11 -6.32
C ARG A 181 11.80 5.19 -5.27
N ALA A 182 10.79 5.66 -4.54
CA ALA A 182 10.09 4.84 -3.54
C ALA A 182 9.28 3.71 -4.20
N LEU A 183 8.60 3.99 -5.32
CA LEU A 183 7.83 2.99 -6.06
C LEU A 183 8.75 2.00 -6.80
N GLU A 184 9.86 2.48 -7.38
CA GLU A 184 10.89 1.63 -8.00
C GLU A 184 11.51 0.67 -6.97
N LEU A 185 11.83 1.16 -5.77
CA LEU A 185 12.32 0.34 -4.67
C LEU A 185 11.28 -0.71 -4.27
N LEU A 186 10.02 -0.31 -4.13
CA LEU A 186 8.93 -1.22 -3.80
C LEU A 186 8.74 -2.31 -4.86
N ASP A 187 8.83 -1.97 -6.15
CA ASP A 187 8.72 -2.92 -7.24
C ASP A 187 9.91 -3.90 -7.27
N ALA A 188 11.12 -3.41 -7.02
CA ALA A 188 12.30 -4.26 -6.89
C ALA A 188 12.16 -5.27 -5.75
N LEU A 189 11.74 -4.81 -4.56
CA LEU A 189 11.48 -5.66 -3.39
C LEU A 189 10.37 -6.69 -3.67
N ARG A 190 9.28 -6.25 -4.32
CA ARG A 190 8.19 -7.14 -4.73
C ARG A 190 8.67 -8.28 -5.62
N ARG A 191 9.45 -7.96 -6.64
CA ARG A 191 9.97 -8.97 -7.60
C ARG A 191 10.98 -9.92 -6.95
N GLN A 192 11.84 -9.41 -6.07
CA GLN A 192 12.86 -10.21 -5.41
C GLN A 192 12.26 -11.19 -4.39
N ASP A 193 11.27 -10.76 -3.61
CA ASP A 193 10.71 -11.52 -2.49
C ASP A 193 9.39 -12.23 -2.85
N GLY A 194 8.85 -12.03 -4.05
CA GLY A 194 7.52 -12.52 -4.43
C GLY A 194 6.40 -11.87 -3.60
N LEU A 195 6.60 -10.63 -3.16
CA LEU A 195 5.72 -9.91 -2.26
C LEU A 195 4.45 -9.47 -3.00
N THR A 196 3.27 -9.75 -2.45
CA THR A 196 2.01 -9.21 -2.95
C THR A 196 1.83 -7.79 -2.40
N VAL A 197 1.61 -6.81 -3.27
CA VAL A 197 1.51 -5.41 -2.89
C VAL A 197 0.11 -4.87 -3.18
N VAL A 198 -0.48 -4.18 -2.22
CA VAL A 198 -1.70 -3.39 -2.42
C VAL A 198 -1.46 -1.97 -1.92
N THR A 199 -1.61 -1.00 -2.80
CA THR A 199 -1.41 0.42 -2.48
C THR A 199 -2.70 1.21 -2.66
N ALA A 200 -2.98 2.14 -1.75
CA ALA A 200 -3.88 3.26 -2.06
C ALA A 200 -3.02 4.42 -2.58
N VAL A 201 -3.35 4.97 -3.74
CA VAL A 201 -2.57 6.05 -4.37
C VAL A 201 -3.50 7.11 -4.95
N HIS A 202 -3.00 8.37 -5.00
CA HIS A 202 -3.70 9.50 -5.60
C HIS A 202 -3.21 9.82 -7.01
N ASP A 203 -1.93 9.59 -7.29
CA ASP A 203 -1.36 9.82 -8.62
C ASP A 203 -1.74 8.68 -9.56
N LEU A 204 -2.65 9.00 -10.49
CA LEU A 204 -3.18 8.04 -11.46
C LEU A 204 -2.11 7.60 -12.47
N THR A 205 -1.18 8.48 -12.81
CA THR A 205 -0.07 8.18 -13.72
C THR A 205 0.88 7.18 -13.09
N LEU A 206 1.30 7.42 -11.85
CA LEU A 206 2.16 6.50 -11.11
C LEU A 206 1.44 5.16 -10.84
N ALA A 207 0.15 5.19 -10.48
CA ALA A 207 -0.64 3.97 -10.33
C ALA A 207 -0.64 3.12 -11.62
N GLY A 208 -0.82 3.77 -12.77
CA GLY A 208 -0.82 3.10 -14.09
C GLY A 208 0.54 2.57 -14.53
N GLN A 209 1.64 3.14 -14.02
CA GLN A 209 3.00 2.72 -14.38
C GLN A 209 3.50 1.53 -13.56
N PHE A 210 3.12 1.46 -12.28
CA PHE A 210 3.69 0.47 -11.35
C PHE A 210 2.76 -0.69 -11.04
N ALA A 211 1.44 -0.49 -10.98
CA ALA A 211 0.51 -1.54 -10.62
C ALA A 211 0.15 -2.44 -11.81
N ASP A 212 0.07 -3.74 -11.57
CA ASP A 212 -0.40 -4.71 -12.56
C ASP A 212 -1.92 -4.58 -12.79
N ARG A 213 -2.66 -4.18 -11.75
CA ARG A 213 -4.12 -4.00 -11.77
C ARG A 213 -4.53 -2.78 -10.96
N LEU A 214 -5.60 -2.14 -11.41
CA LEU A 214 -6.24 -1.03 -10.71
C LEU A 214 -7.65 -1.42 -10.27
N VAL A 215 -8.08 -0.88 -9.13
CA VAL A 215 -9.47 -0.84 -8.71
C VAL A 215 -9.82 0.61 -8.42
N LEU A 216 -10.74 1.16 -9.20
CA LEU A 216 -11.27 2.50 -9.03
C LEU A 216 -12.49 2.45 -8.11
N LEU A 217 -12.37 3.12 -6.98
CA LEU A 217 -13.44 3.26 -5.99
C LEU A 217 -14.08 4.66 -6.08
N ALA A 218 -15.38 4.71 -5.99
CA ALA A 218 -16.13 5.94 -5.72
C ALA A 218 -17.32 5.59 -4.80
N ASP A 219 -17.61 6.44 -3.82
CA ASP A 219 -18.70 6.29 -2.85
C ASP A 219 -18.76 4.89 -2.21
N GLY A 220 -17.60 4.32 -1.89
CA GLY A 220 -17.49 3.01 -1.25
C GLY A 220 -17.72 1.81 -2.16
N ARG A 221 -17.85 2.00 -3.46
CA ARG A 221 -18.16 0.94 -4.46
C ARG A 221 -17.08 0.89 -5.53
N THR A 222 -16.92 -0.28 -6.15
CA THR A 222 -16.07 -0.44 -7.33
C THR A 222 -16.76 0.15 -8.56
N VAL A 223 -16.11 1.14 -9.18
CA VAL A 223 -16.55 1.73 -10.46
C VAL A 223 -15.94 0.97 -11.65
N ALA A 224 -14.67 0.62 -11.54
CA ALA A 224 -13.94 -0.13 -12.54
C ALA A 224 -12.81 -0.94 -11.90
N ALA A 225 -12.49 -2.10 -12.47
CA ALA A 225 -11.36 -2.93 -12.05
C ALA A 225 -10.78 -3.65 -13.26
N GLY A 226 -9.44 -3.68 -13.37
CA GLY A 226 -8.77 -4.33 -14.51
C GLY A 226 -7.33 -3.89 -14.66
N ALA A 227 -6.76 -4.11 -15.84
CA ALA A 227 -5.46 -3.56 -16.21
C ALA A 227 -5.51 -2.02 -16.26
N PRO A 228 -4.37 -1.32 -16.07
CA PRO A 228 -4.35 0.14 -16.10
C PRO A 228 -5.02 0.74 -17.35
N ALA A 229 -4.81 0.16 -18.52
CA ALA A 229 -5.40 0.62 -19.76
C ALA A 229 -6.93 0.48 -19.86
N GLU A 230 -7.51 -0.45 -19.10
CA GLU A 230 -8.95 -0.67 -19.05
C GLU A 230 -9.63 0.31 -18.07
N VAL A 231 -8.96 0.61 -16.96
CA VAL A 231 -9.51 1.45 -15.88
C VAL A 231 -9.26 2.93 -16.13
N LEU A 232 -8.05 3.31 -16.58
CA LEU A 232 -7.68 4.71 -16.84
C LEU A 232 -8.21 5.13 -18.22
N THR A 233 -9.50 5.45 -18.28
CA THR A 233 -10.15 6.05 -19.45
C THR A 233 -10.73 7.42 -19.08
N GLU A 234 -10.82 8.32 -20.04
CA GLU A 234 -11.39 9.66 -19.81
C GLU A 234 -12.81 9.56 -19.26
N GLN A 235 -13.60 8.63 -19.79
CA GLN A 235 -14.99 8.40 -19.36
C GLN A 235 -15.06 7.92 -17.91
N THR A 236 -14.29 6.90 -17.55
CA THR A 236 -14.28 6.31 -16.21
C THR A 236 -13.81 7.32 -15.16
N LEU A 237 -12.76 8.07 -15.49
CA LEU A 237 -12.19 9.07 -14.60
C LEU A 237 -13.11 10.29 -14.45
N ALA A 238 -13.76 10.74 -15.53
CA ALA A 238 -14.74 11.84 -15.46
C ALA A 238 -15.93 11.44 -14.56
N ALA A 239 -16.43 10.22 -14.68
CA ALA A 239 -17.54 9.73 -13.86
C ALA A 239 -17.18 9.66 -12.37
N ALA A 240 -15.99 9.15 -12.04
CA ALA A 240 -15.58 8.94 -10.64
C ALA A 240 -15.09 10.22 -9.95
N TYR A 241 -14.35 11.08 -10.66
CA TYR A 241 -13.71 12.27 -10.08
C TYR A 241 -14.47 13.58 -10.35
N GLY A 242 -15.47 13.56 -11.24
CA GLY A 242 -16.15 14.77 -11.69
C GLY A 242 -15.21 15.76 -12.43
N ALA A 243 -14.09 15.27 -12.94
CA ALA A 243 -13.03 16.08 -13.52
C ALA A 243 -12.85 15.79 -15.00
N ARG A 244 -12.46 16.82 -15.76
CA ARG A 244 -12.04 16.65 -17.14
C ARG A 244 -10.58 16.24 -17.16
N VAL A 245 -10.30 15.09 -17.76
CA VAL A 245 -8.93 14.58 -17.91
C VAL A 245 -8.68 14.17 -19.35
N ARG A 246 -7.42 14.16 -19.74
CA ARG A 246 -6.94 13.52 -20.97
C ARG A 246 -6.05 12.36 -20.62
N VAL A 247 -6.28 11.22 -21.24
CA VAL A 247 -5.49 10.01 -21.04
C VAL A 247 -4.59 9.84 -22.27
N LEU A 248 -3.29 9.96 -22.05
CA LEU A 248 -2.28 9.78 -23.07
C LEU A 248 -1.69 8.38 -22.96
N ARG A 249 -1.67 7.65 -24.07
CA ARG A 249 -1.04 6.33 -24.17
C ARG A 249 0.24 6.47 -24.97
N GLN A 250 1.36 6.13 -24.38
CA GLN A 250 2.66 6.15 -25.03
C GLN A 250 2.91 4.84 -25.82
N PRO A 251 3.81 4.85 -26.82
CA PRO A 251 4.14 3.66 -27.58
C PRO A 251 4.72 2.50 -26.75
N ASP A 252 5.33 2.80 -25.63
CA ASP A 252 5.88 1.82 -24.65
C ASP A 252 4.81 1.25 -23.70
N GLY A 253 3.54 1.63 -23.88
CA GLY A 253 2.42 1.22 -23.02
C GLY A 253 2.21 2.09 -21.79
N THR A 254 3.07 3.06 -21.54
CA THR A 254 2.93 4.00 -20.42
C THR A 254 1.67 4.85 -20.56
N ILE A 255 0.94 5.01 -19.47
CA ILE A 255 -0.29 5.83 -19.42
C ILE A 255 -0.03 7.06 -18.56
N ALA A 256 -0.30 8.25 -19.13
CA ALA A 256 -0.29 9.49 -18.40
C ALA A 256 -1.71 10.09 -18.34
N VAL A 257 -2.12 10.50 -17.14
CA VAL A 257 -3.41 11.15 -16.90
C VAL A 257 -3.17 12.63 -16.62
N LEU A 258 -3.69 13.50 -17.48
CA LEU A 258 -3.52 14.93 -17.37
C LEU A 258 -4.86 15.62 -17.09
N PRO A 259 -4.95 16.50 -16.07
CA PRO A 259 -6.12 17.34 -15.88
C PRO A 259 -6.21 18.35 -17.04
N VAL A 260 -7.42 18.57 -17.56
CA VAL A 260 -7.69 19.51 -18.64
C VAL A 260 -8.46 20.70 -18.08
N ARG A 261 -7.94 21.90 -18.29
CA ARG A 261 -8.65 23.13 -17.94
C ARG A 261 -9.94 23.24 -18.78
N ALA A 262 -11.05 23.56 -18.14
CA ALA A 262 -12.25 23.93 -18.89
C ALA A 262 -11.94 25.08 -19.84
N PRO A 263 -12.40 25.08 -21.10
CA PRO A 263 -12.31 26.26 -21.93
C PRO A 263 -12.95 27.40 -21.13
N GLY A 264 -12.25 28.52 -21.01
CA GLY A 264 -12.75 29.68 -20.30
C GLY A 264 -14.13 30.02 -20.85
N SER A 265 -15.08 30.28 -19.98
CA SER A 265 -16.24 31.07 -20.34
C SER A 265 -15.65 32.47 -20.60
N ASP A 266 -15.14 32.69 -21.79
CA ASP A 266 -14.86 34.07 -22.24
C ASP A 266 -16.17 34.81 -22.14
N ALA A 267 -16.13 35.84 -21.32
CA ALA A 267 -17.20 36.72 -20.94
C ALA A 267 -18.12 37.07 -22.12
N ALA A 268 -19.41 36.83 -21.92
CA ALA A 268 -20.39 37.68 -22.54
C ALA A 268 -20.56 38.95 -21.70
#